data_f93c590db59bd5a5a95ebdba129db506
#
_entry.id   f93c590db59bd5a5a95ebdba129db506
#
_cell.length_a   1.000
_cell.length_b   1.000
_cell.length_c   1.000
_cell.angle_alpha   90.00
_cell.angle_beta   90.00
_cell.angle_gamma   90.00
#
_symmetry.space_group_name_H-M   'P 1'
#
loop_
_entity.id
_entity.type
_entity.pdbx_description
1 polymer ?
#
loop_
_entity_poly.entity_id
_entity_poly.type
_entity_poly.pdbx_seq_one_letter_code
_entity_poly.pdbx_strand_id
1 'polypeptide(L)'
;MKHLDQFKDLIDAGVGFVFMHYAVEVPKGRAGSLMLNAMGGYFETHWSVNPHWTADFQSLPKHPITRGIKPFVQKDEWYYHMRFQPDMKGVTPILSAHPPKSTMQRKDGPHSNNPYVRKAMAEGKIQHVGWAFERPNGKGRGFGTTGAHYHHTWADDNWRALILNAIVWTSGVEVPEKGVTSAPVLIK
;
A
#
# COMPACT_ATOMS: atom_id res chain seq x y z
N MET A 1 -19.01 8.06 -8.73
CA MET A 1 -18.84 6.65 -8.32
C MET A 1 -20.16 6.17 -7.73
N LYS A 2 -20.72 5.11 -8.31
CA LYS A 2 -22.08 4.62 -8.03
C LYS A 2 -22.29 3.99 -6.63
N HIS A 3 -21.22 3.56 -5.94
CA HIS A 3 -21.34 2.69 -4.76
C HIS A 3 -20.68 3.27 -3.49
N LEU A 4 -20.49 4.58 -3.42
CA LEU A 4 -19.82 5.19 -2.27
C LEU A 4 -20.60 5.05 -0.96
N ASP A 5 -21.94 5.01 -1.01
CA ASP A 5 -22.76 4.80 0.18
C ASP A 5 -22.61 3.37 0.69
N GLN A 6 -22.71 2.37 -0.20
CA GLN A 6 -22.46 0.97 0.15
C GLN A 6 -21.06 0.76 0.72
N PHE A 7 -20.04 1.41 0.12
CA PHE A 7 -18.67 1.33 0.64
C PHE A 7 -18.56 1.94 2.03
N LYS A 8 -19.22 3.08 2.26
CA LYS A 8 -19.30 3.69 3.60
C LYS A 8 -19.95 2.74 4.61
N ASP A 9 -21.08 2.11 4.26
CA ASP A 9 -21.78 1.19 5.13
C ASP A 9 -20.91 -0.01 5.53
N LEU A 10 -20.12 -0.55 4.59
CA LEU A 10 -19.14 -1.62 4.88
C LEU A 10 -18.03 -1.15 5.82
N ILE A 11 -17.53 0.10 5.65
CA ILE A 11 -16.54 0.70 6.56
C ILE A 11 -17.15 0.80 7.98
N ASP A 12 -18.36 1.32 8.09
CA ASP A 12 -19.04 1.51 9.36
C ASP A 12 -19.38 0.19 10.05
N ALA A 13 -19.66 -0.85 9.26
CA ALA A 13 -19.87 -2.22 9.74
C ALA A 13 -18.59 -2.92 10.20
N GLY A 14 -17.42 -2.31 10.01
CA GLY A 14 -16.13 -2.87 10.44
C GLY A 14 -15.52 -3.89 9.48
N VAL A 15 -16.01 -3.98 8.25
CA VAL A 15 -15.44 -4.88 7.22
C VAL A 15 -13.96 -4.57 7.01
N GLY A 16 -13.11 -5.60 6.98
CA GLY A 16 -11.71 -5.50 6.63
C GLY A 16 -11.51 -5.29 5.13
N PHE A 17 -10.49 -4.50 4.75
CA PHE A 17 -10.20 -4.23 3.34
C PHE A 17 -8.73 -4.48 3.01
N VAL A 18 -8.51 -5.06 1.82
CA VAL A 18 -7.19 -5.17 1.18
C VAL A 18 -7.29 -4.55 -0.21
N PHE A 19 -6.53 -3.47 -0.44
CA PHE A 19 -6.47 -2.79 -1.73
C PHE A 19 -5.07 -2.90 -2.31
N MET A 20 -4.98 -3.28 -3.58
CA MET A 20 -3.70 -3.48 -4.25
C MET A 20 -3.63 -2.69 -5.54
N HIS A 21 -2.47 -2.14 -5.81
CA HIS A 21 -2.11 -1.47 -7.05
C HIS A 21 -3.14 -0.40 -7.43
N TYR A 22 -3.73 -0.47 -8.60
CA TYR A 22 -4.70 0.53 -9.09
C TYR A 22 -5.93 0.70 -8.19
N ALA A 23 -6.28 -0.30 -7.40
CA ALA A 23 -7.38 -0.19 -6.45
C ALA A 23 -7.15 0.84 -5.33
N VAL A 24 -5.91 1.32 -5.13
CA VAL A 24 -5.62 2.38 -4.16
C VAL A 24 -5.85 3.78 -4.73
N GLU A 25 -6.13 3.92 -6.03
CA GLU A 25 -6.36 5.19 -6.68
C GLU A 25 -7.85 5.52 -6.77
N VAL A 26 -8.21 6.67 -6.24
CA VAL A 26 -9.57 7.21 -6.33
C VAL A 26 -9.52 8.74 -6.47
N PRO A 27 -10.58 9.37 -7.03
CA PRO A 27 -10.68 10.82 -7.08
C PRO A 27 -10.63 11.45 -5.68
N LYS A 28 -9.97 12.60 -5.58
CA LYS A 28 -10.03 13.46 -4.40
C LYS A 28 -11.48 13.77 -4.00
N GLY A 29 -11.69 14.09 -2.73
CA GLY A 29 -13.00 14.42 -2.17
C GLY A 29 -13.60 13.22 -1.45
N ARG A 30 -14.90 12.96 -1.63
CA ARG A 30 -15.63 11.92 -0.87
C ARG A 30 -14.99 10.52 -1.01
N ALA A 31 -14.57 10.15 -2.23
CA ALA A 31 -13.93 8.86 -2.46
C ALA A 31 -12.59 8.77 -1.71
N GLY A 32 -11.71 9.78 -1.82
CA GLY A 32 -10.46 9.83 -1.07
C GLY A 32 -10.66 9.80 0.44
N SER A 33 -11.66 10.51 0.96
CA SER A 33 -12.00 10.48 2.39
C SER A 33 -12.44 9.08 2.85
N LEU A 34 -13.22 8.36 2.04
CA LEU A 34 -13.60 6.99 2.35
C LEU A 34 -12.41 6.03 2.31
N MET A 35 -11.46 6.21 1.37
CA MET A 35 -10.24 5.42 1.34
C MET A 35 -9.35 5.67 2.57
N LEU A 36 -9.22 6.93 3.00
CA LEU A 36 -8.55 7.24 4.27
C LEU A 36 -9.22 6.51 5.44
N ASN A 37 -10.55 6.48 5.49
CA ASN A 37 -11.28 5.79 6.55
C ASN A 37 -11.23 4.26 6.44
N ALA A 38 -11.09 3.70 5.23
CA ALA A 38 -11.04 2.26 4.99
C ALA A 38 -9.66 1.67 5.26
N MET A 39 -8.61 2.29 4.70
CA MET A 39 -7.24 1.76 4.70
C MET A 39 -6.15 2.77 5.07
N GLY A 40 -6.50 3.98 5.51
CA GLY A 40 -5.55 4.96 6.03
C GLY A 40 -4.73 5.73 4.99
N GLY A 41 -4.85 5.42 3.72
CA GLY A 41 -4.10 6.07 2.65
C GLY A 41 -4.69 5.80 1.26
N TYR A 42 -4.34 6.61 0.27
CA TYR A 42 -4.74 6.42 -1.12
C TYR A 42 -3.83 7.20 -2.09
N PHE A 43 -3.88 6.85 -3.37
CA PHE A 43 -3.26 7.61 -4.45
C PHE A 43 -4.16 8.79 -4.84
N GLU A 44 -3.59 10.00 -4.84
CA GLU A 44 -4.27 11.22 -5.28
C GLU A 44 -3.57 11.77 -6.52
N THR A 45 -4.29 11.97 -7.62
CA THR A 45 -3.76 12.60 -8.84
C THR A 45 -3.18 13.99 -8.54
N HIS A 46 -2.10 14.37 -9.24
CA HIS A 46 -1.31 15.58 -9.02
C HIS A 46 -0.62 15.69 -7.64
N TRP A 47 -0.62 14.60 -6.88
CA TRP A 47 0.08 14.48 -5.59
C TRP A 47 0.97 13.24 -5.55
N SER A 48 0.39 12.07 -5.81
CA SER A 48 1.09 10.79 -5.89
C SER A 48 1.63 10.55 -7.31
N VAL A 49 2.61 9.64 -7.45
CA VAL A 49 3.23 9.30 -8.73
C VAL A 49 3.37 7.79 -8.90
N ASN A 50 3.38 7.32 -10.16
CA ASN A 50 3.36 5.90 -10.52
C ASN A 50 4.54 5.45 -11.41
N PRO A 51 5.79 5.61 -11.01
CA PRO A 51 6.93 5.14 -11.78
C PRO A 51 7.16 3.64 -11.62
N HIS A 52 7.80 3.04 -12.64
CA HIS A 52 8.37 1.69 -12.53
C HIS A 52 9.78 1.79 -11.93
N TRP A 53 10.04 1.06 -10.83
CA TRP A 53 11.35 1.03 -10.20
C TRP A 53 11.54 -0.22 -9.35
N THR A 54 12.79 -0.49 -8.98
CA THR A 54 13.13 -1.58 -8.08
C THR A 54 13.20 -1.05 -6.66
N ALA A 55 12.29 -1.51 -5.82
CA ALA A 55 12.26 -1.20 -4.40
C ALA A 55 13.07 -2.25 -3.62
N ASP A 56 13.82 -1.79 -2.64
CA ASP A 56 14.62 -2.61 -1.73
C ASP A 56 14.07 -2.49 -0.32
N PHE A 57 13.46 -3.58 0.16
CA PHE A 57 12.80 -3.69 1.46
C PHE A 57 13.70 -4.38 2.48
N GLN A 58 14.78 -3.72 2.89
CA GLN A 58 15.77 -4.25 3.83
C GLN A 58 15.27 -4.27 5.29
N SER A 59 14.35 -3.38 5.64
CA SER A 59 13.81 -3.29 6.99
C SER A 59 12.30 -3.46 6.96
N LEU A 60 11.82 -4.46 7.67
CA LEU A 60 10.39 -4.74 7.84
C LEU A 60 10.00 -4.50 9.30
N PRO A 61 8.85 -3.86 9.60
CA PRO A 61 8.40 -3.63 10.97
C PRO A 61 8.01 -4.96 11.63
N LYS A 62 8.06 -5.01 12.97
CA LYS A 62 7.46 -6.11 13.72
C LYS A 62 5.94 -5.98 13.70
N HIS A 63 5.29 -6.66 12.78
CA HIS A 63 3.84 -6.61 12.58
C HIS A 63 3.31 -7.99 12.15
N PRO A 64 2.05 -8.39 12.46
CA PRO A 64 1.52 -9.67 11.98
C PRO A 64 1.63 -9.88 10.47
N ILE A 65 1.45 -8.82 9.67
CA ILE A 65 1.56 -8.89 8.20
C ILE A 65 2.98 -9.26 7.74
N THR A 66 4.01 -8.96 8.51
CA THR A 66 5.41 -9.28 8.16
C THR A 66 5.93 -10.58 8.74
N ARG A 67 5.10 -11.37 9.40
CA ARG A 67 5.49 -12.67 9.92
C ARG A 67 5.93 -13.60 8.80
N GLY A 68 7.10 -14.21 8.94
CA GLY A 68 7.68 -15.11 7.95
C GLY A 68 8.27 -14.42 6.71
N ILE A 69 8.16 -13.11 6.58
CA ILE A 69 8.72 -12.35 5.46
C ILE A 69 10.17 -12.02 5.74
N LYS A 70 11.02 -12.24 4.74
CA LYS A 70 12.43 -11.84 4.76
C LYS A 70 12.62 -10.54 3.97
N PRO A 71 13.70 -9.77 4.24
CA PRO A 71 14.08 -8.66 3.35
C PRO A 71 14.12 -9.13 1.88
N PHE A 72 13.59 -8.32 0.98
CA PHE A 72 13.53 -8.67 -0.44
C PHE A 72 13.61 -7.44 -1.34
N VAL A 73 13.96 -7.67 -2.60
CA VAL A 73 14.04 -6.65 -3.63
C VAL A 73 13.02 -7.00 -4.71
N GLN A 74 12.22 -6.02 -5.10
CA GLN A 74 11.14 -6.23 -6.06
C GLN A 74 11.05 -5.08 -7.06
N LYS A 75 11.09 -5.40 -8.35
CA LYS A 75 10.74 -4.44 -9.42
C LYS A 75 9.24 -4.47 -9.64
N ASP A 76 8.60 -3.29 -9.56
CA ASP A 76 7.18 -3.13 -9.86
C ASP A 76 6.87 -1.69 -10.30
N GLU A 77 5.63 -1.38 -10.62
CA GLU A 77 5.10 -0.01 -10.71
C GLU A 77 4.71 0.45 -9.31
N TRP A 78 5.72 0.73 -8.49
CA TRP A 78 5.52 1.18 -7.13
C TRP A 78 5.08 2.64 -7.09
N TYR A 79 3.79 2.90 -6.85
CA TYR A 79 3.32 4.26 -6.60
C TYR A 79 3.89 4.76 -5.29
N TYR A 80 4.22 6.03 -5.25
CA TYR A 80 4.69 6.64 -4.01
C TYR A 80 4.18 8.08 -3.84
N HIS A 81 4.53 8.72 -2.73
CA HIS A 81 3.98 10.00 -2.27
C HIS A 81 2.46 9.92 -2.08
N MET A 82 2.03 8.86 -1.38
CA MET A 82 0.61 8.60 -1.11
C MET A 82 0.02 9.65 -0.17
N ARG A 83 -1.29 9.84 -0.23
CA ARG A 83 -2.03 10.52 0.84
C ARG A 83 -2.25 9.55 1.97
N PHE A 84 -1.92 9.96 3.18
CA PHE A 84 -2.19 9.21 4.39
C PHE A 84 -3.09 10.00 5.35
N GLN A 85 -3.61 9.33 6.37
CA GLN A 85 -4.24 10.00 7.50
C GLN A 85 -3.29 11.06 8.10
N PRO A 86 -3.81 12.19 8.59
CA PRO A 86 -3.00 13.19 9.27
C PRO A 86 -2.13 12.53 10.35
N ASP A 87 -0.86 12.92 10.40
CA ASP A 87 0.14 12.43 11.35
C ASP A 87 0.27 10.89 11.37
N MET A 88 -0.06 10.22 10.26
CA MET A 88 -0.05 8.77 10.14
C MET A 88 -0.91 8.06 11.19
N LYS A 89 -1.94 8.71 11.72
CA LYS A 89 -2.77 8.18 12.81
C LYS A 89 -3.42 6.86 12.42
N GLY A 90 -3.09 5.79 13.15
CA GLY A 90 -3.55 4.42 12.88
C GLY A 90 -2.87 3.74 11.69
N VAL A 91 -1.97 4.40 10.98
CA VAL A 91 -1.22 3.84 9.84
C VAL A 91 0.13 3.32 10.31
N THR A 92 0.41 2.06 9.99
CA THR A 92 1.72 1.43 10.19
C THR A 92 2.34 1.15 8.82
N PRO A 93 3.47 1.79 8.46
CA PRO A 93 4.20 1.44 7.25
C PRO A 93 4.69 -0.02 7.30
N ILE A 94 4.38 -0.79 6.27
CA ILE A 94 4.77 -2.20 6.14
C ILE A 94 5.91 -2.36 5.13
N LEU A 95 5.79 -1.74 3.95
CA LEU A 95 6.83 -1.70 2.93
C LEU A 95 7.23 -0.25 2.71
N SER A 96 8.52 0.03 2.92
CA SER A 96 9.08 1.38 2.76
C SER A 96 10.42 1.30 2.05
N ALA A 97 10.64 2.20 1.09
CA ALA A 97 11.89 2.28 0.36
C ALA A 97 12.16 3.71 -0.14
N HIS A 98 13.38 3.96 -0.58
CA HIS A 98 13.78 5.22 -1.22
C HIS A 98 13.74 5.06 -2.74
N PRO A 99 12.80 5.74 -3.44
CA PRO A 99 12.78 5.72 -4.90
C PRO A 99 14.06 6.34 -5.48
N PRO A 100 14.63 5.77 -6.54
CA PRO A 100 15.82 6.34 -7.17
C PRO A 100 15.49 7.65 -7.91
N LYS A 101 16.47 8.52 -8.08
CA LYS A 101 16.30 9.82 -8.77
C LYS A 101 15.75 9.68 -10.20
N SER A 102 15.98 8.55 -10.85
CA SER A 102 15.46 8.25 -12.18
C SER A 102 13.92 8.28 -12.26
N THR A 103 13.22 8.05 -11.15
CA THR A 103 11.75 8.13 -11.08
C THR A 103 11.22 9.55 -11.27
N MET A 104 12.09 10.57 -11.16
CA MET A 104 11.75 11.99 -11.24
C MET A 104 11.96 12.59 -12.65
N GLN A 105 12.29 11.78 -13.65
CA GLN A 105 12.60 12.27 -15.01
C GLN A 105 11.36 12.59 -15.86
N ARG A 106 10.19 12.13 -15.44
CA ARG A 106 8.92 12.39 -16.15
C ARG A 106 8.50 13.85 -15.95
N LYS A 107 7.86 14.45 -16.96
CA LYS A 107 7.26 15.79 -16.87
C LYS A 107 6.13 15.79 -15.84
N ASP A 108 5.80 16.97 -15.34
CA ASP A 108 4.65 17.15 -14.44
C ASP A 108 3.35 16.70 -15.10
N GLY A 109 2.52 16.02 -14.33
CA GLY A 109 1.27 15.46 -14.79
C GLY A 109 0.49 14.78 -13.67
N PRO A 110 -0.71 14.31 -13.96
CA PRO A 110 -1.60 13.76 -12.92
C PRO A 110 -1.01 12.56 -12.16
N HIS A 111 -0.12 11.78 -12.81
CA HIS A 111 0.46 10.54 -12.25
C HIS A 111 1.99 10.51 -12.31
N SER A 112 2.65 11.52 -12.86
CA SER A 112 4.04 11.41 -13.26
C SER A 112 5.04 12.21 -12.43
N ASN A 113 4.74 13.45 -12.11
CA ASN A 113 5.59 14.31 -11.29
C ASN A 113 4.79 15.53 -10.80
N ASN A 114 5.29 16.22 -9.78
CA ASN A 114 4.72 17.45 -9.27
C ASN A 114 5.67 18.12 -8.26
N PRO A 115 5.46 19.41 -7.90
CA PRO A 115 6.33 20.11 -6.94
C PRO A 115 6.41 19.46 -5.55
N TYR A 116 5.33 18.83 -5.11
CA TYR A 116 5.27 18.21 -3.78
C TYR A 116 6.15 16.98 -3.68
N VAL A 117 6.08 16.09 -4.69
CA VAL A 117 6.92 14.90 -4.72
C VAL A 117 8.39 15.28 -4.89
N ARG A 118 8.71 16.30 -5.72
CA ARG A 118 10.09 16.79 -5.85
C ARG A 118 10.65 17.27 -4.51
N LYS A 119 9.86 18.00 -3.73
CA LYS A 119 10.25 18.44 -2.39
C LYS A 119 10.53 17.25 -1.48
N ALA A 120 9.62 16.28 -1.41
CA ALA A 120 9.79 15.09 -0.58
C ALA A 120 11.05 14.29 -0.96
N MET A 121 11.32 14.15 -2.26
CA MET A 121 12.51 13.45 -2.77
C MET A 121 13.80 14.22 -2.46
N ALA A 122 13.79 15.57 -2.57
CA ALA A 122 14.93 16.41 -2.23
C ALA A 122 15.25 16.35 -0.72
N GLU A 123 14.24 16.20 0.12
CA GLU A 123 14.36 16.03 1.58
C GLU A 123 14.76 14.59 1.97
N GLY A 124 14.92 13.68 1.02
CA GLY A 124 15.29 12.27 1.28
C GLY A 124 14.21 11.48 2.03
N LYS A 125 12.95 11.90 1.94
CA LYS A 125 11.84 11.22 2.63
C LYS A 125 11.65 9.81 2.11
N ILE A 126 11.71 8.82 3.02
CA ILE A 126 11.33 7.44 2.70
C ILE A 126 9.87 7.39 2.24
N GLN A 127 9.58 6.53 1.27
CA GLN A 127 8.25 6.38 0.71
C GLN A 127 7.62 5.07 1.15
N HIS A 128 6.37 5.13 1.57
CA HIS A 128 5.60 3.97 2.02
C HIS A 128 4.74 3.47 0.87
N VAL A 129 5.02 2.25 0.43
CA VAL A 129 4.37 1.60 -0.72
C VAL A 129 3.51 0.41 -0.33
N GLY A 130 3.52 0.05 0.95
CA GLY A 130 2.61 -0.88 1.60
C GLY A 130 2.38 -0.47 3.04
N TRP A 131 1.15 -0.50 3.52
CA TRP A 131 0.79 -0.04 4.87
C TRP A 131 -0.41 -0.79 5.44
N ALA A 132 -0.40 -0.96 6.76
CA ALA A 132 -1.53 -1.43 7.54
C ALA A 132 -2.26 -0.23 8.18
N PHE A 133 -3.54 -0.36 8.41
CA PHE A 133 -4.36 0.65 9.05
C PHE A 133 -5.30 0.02 10.09
N GLU A 134 -5.22 0.49 11.32
CA GLU A 134 -6.17 0.17 12.38
C GLU A 134 -7.10 1.36 12.56
N ARG A 135 -8.40 1.13 12.34
CA ARG A 135 -9.38 2.21 12.47
C ARG A 135 -9.50 2.68 13.92
N PRO A 136 -9.59 4.00 14.16
CA PRO A 136 -9.49 4.57 15.51
C PRO A 136 -10.46 4.01 16.54
N ASN A 137 -11.56 3.44 16.13
CA ASN A 137 -12.61 2.93 17.01
C ASN A 137 -12.51 1.41 17.25
N GLY A 138 -11.38 0.76 16.91
CA GLY A 138 -11.28 -0.69 16.92
C GLY A 138 -12.20 -1.39 15.91
N LYS A 139 -12.85 -0.62 15.03
CA LYS A 139 -13.83 -1.11 14.04
C LYS A 139 -13.13 -1.43 12.72
N GLY A 140 -12.48 -2.58 12.67
CA GLY A 140 -11.94 -3.13 11.46
C GLY A 140 -10.55 -2.62 11.12
N ARG A 141 -9.95 -3.24 10.09
CA ARG A 141 -8.59 -3.05 9.64
C ARG A 141 -8.55 -2.84 8.13
N GLY A 142 -7.54 -2.14 7.65
CA GLY A 142 -7.28 -1.97 6.24
C GLY A 142 -5.82 -2.25 5.90
N PHE A 143 -5.57 -2.70 4.69
CA PHE A 143 -4.24 -2.82 4.13
C PHE A 143 -4.24 -2.25 2.73
N GLY A 144 -3.26 -1.42 2.43
CA GLY A 144 -3.02 -0.89 1.09
C GLY A 144 -1.61 -1.19 0.63
N THR A 145 -1.45 -1.53 -0.65
CA THR A 145 -0.14 -1.62 -1.29
C THR A 145 -0.19 -1.17 -2.74
N THR A 146 0.87 -0.55 -3.19
CA THR A 146 0.96 0.00 -4.55
C THR A 146 1.57 -0.97 -5.57
N GLY A 147 2.13 -2.10 -5.11
CA GLY A 147 2.65 -3.17 -5.97
C GLY A 147 1.54 -4.05 -6.58
N ALA A 148 1.95 -5.05 -7.33
CA ALA A 148 1.13 -6.00 -8.08
C ALA A 148 0.73 -5.55 -9.51
N HIS A 149 1.50 -4.66 -10.12
CA HIS A 149 1.37 -4.33 -11.53
C HIS A 149 1.77 -5.53 -12.42
N TYR A 150 2.88 -6.16 -12.08
CA TYR A 150 3.38 -7.28 -12.86
C TYR A 150 2.92 -8.63 -12.31
N HIS A 151 2.46 -9.53 -13.18
CA HIS A 151 2.10 -10.88 -12.78
C HIS A 151 3.29 -11.66 -12.21
N HIS A 152 4.52 -11.43 -12.71
CA HIS A 152 5.71 -12.12 -12.18
C HIS A 152 6.01 -11.79 -10.70
N THR A 153 5.49 -10.67 -10.18
CA THR A 153 5.56 -10.35 -8.75
C THR A 153 4.99 -11.47 -7.88
N TRP A 154 3.97 -12.18 -8.37
CA TRP A 154 3.36 -13.31 -7.67
C TRP A 154 4.22 -14.58 -7.62
N ALA A 155 5.34 -14.64 -8.37
CA ALA A 155 6.33 -15.71 -8.22
C ALA A 155 7.18 -15.58 -6.95
N ASP A 156 7.30 -14.39 -6.36
CA ASP A 156 8.03 -14.14 -5.12
C ASP A 156 7.25 -14.64 -3.90
N ASP A 157 7.89 -15.49 -3.10
CA ASP A 157 7.26 -16.10 -1.91
C ASP A 157 6.98 -15.06 -0.82
N ASN A 158 7.86 -14.07 -0.62
CA ASN A 158 7.66 -13.01 0.36
C ASN A 158 6.45 -12.14 -0.01
N TRP A 159 6.33 -11.81 -1.31
CA TRP A 159 5.19 -11.04 -1.80
C TRP A 159 3.86 -11.77 -1.56
N ARG A 160 3.77 -13.05 -1.94
CA ARG A 160 2.54 -13.83 -1.71
C ARG A 160 2.21 -13.96 -0.23
N ALA A 161 3.21 -14.28 0.60
CA ALA A 161 3.02 -14.39 2.04
C ALA A 161 2.56 -13.06 2.66
N LEU A 162 3.12 -11.92 2.21
CA LEU A 162 2.71 -10.58 2.64
C LEU A 162 1.22 -10.34 2.38
N ILE A 163 0.76 -10.60 1.16
CA ILE A 163 -0.64 -10.37 0.79
C ILE A 163 -1.57 -11.33 1.53
N LEU A 164 -1.21 -12.60 1.67
CA LEU A 164 -1.99 -13.58 2.44
C LEU A 164 -2.06 -13.22 3.92
N ASN A 165 -0.95 -12.79 4.52
CA ASN A 165 -0.92 -12.29 5.89
C ASN A 165 -1.84 -11.06 6.03
N ALA A 166 -1.82 -10.14 5.06
CA ALA A 166 -2.66 -8.95 5.09
C ALA A 166 -4.17 -9.32 5.04
N ILE A 167 -4.56 -10.29 4.22
CA ILE A 167 -5.93 -10.78 4.13
C ILE A 167 -6.36 -11.38 5.48
N VAL A 168 -5.54 -12.27 6.06
CA VAL A 168 -5.83 -12.90 7.36
C VAL A 168 -5.92 -11.84 8.45
N TRP A 169 -4.96 -10.90 8.49
CA TRP A 169 -4.94 -9.86 9.50
C TRP A 169 -6.15 -8.90 9.38
N THR A 170 -6.53 -8.49 8.18
CA THR A 170 -7.67 -7.58 7.96
C THR A 170 -9.00 -8.24 8.28
N SER A 171 -9.10 -9.57 8.17
CA SER A 171 -10.29 -10.33 8.58
C SER A 171 -10.44 -10.48 10.11
N GLY A 172 -9.47 -10.00 10.90
CA GLY A 172 -9.46 -10.10 12.35
C GLY A 172 -8.96 -11.46 12.87
N VAL A 173 -8.50 -12.34 11.99
CA VAL A 173 -7.93 -13.64 12.36
C VAL A 173 -6.43 -13.47 12.68
N GLU A 174 -5.93 -14.26 13.63
CA GLU A 174 -4.52 -14.26 13.99
C GLU A 174 -3.67 -14.82 12.84
N VAL A 175 -2.68 -14.05 12.40
CA VAL A 175 -1.71 -14.51 11.40
C VAL A 175 -0.77 -15.52 12.07
N PRO A 176 -0.50 -16.70 11.48
CA PRO A 176 0.45 -17.66 12.03
C PRO A 176 1.83 -17.02 12.30
N GLU A 177 2.55 -17.49 13.34
CA GLU A 177 3.86 -16.92 13.70
C GLU A 177 4.88 -16.96 12.54
N LYS A 178 4.84 -18.01 11.73
CA LYS A 178 5.70 -18.18 10.55
C LYS A 178 5.10 -17.57 9.26
N GLY A 179 4.00 -16.82 9.38
CA GLY A 179 3.25 -16.32 8.23
C GLY A 179 2.40 -17.38 7.55
N VAL A 180 1.58 -16.95 6.59
CA VAL A 180 0.77 -17.83 5.75
C VAL A 180 1.64 -18.36 4.61
N THR A 181 1.63 -19.67 4.42
CA THR A 181 2.36 -20.33 3.32
C THR A 181 1.47 -20.54 2.10
N SER A 182 2.06 -20.53 0.92
CA SER A 182 1.40 -20.86 -0.34
C SER A 182 2.30 -21.74 -1.20
N ALA A 183 1.71 -22.52 -2.10
CA ALA A 183 2.50 -23.22 -3.10
C ALA A 183 3.20 -22.21 -4.03
N PRO A 184 4.41 -22.52 -4.55
CA PRO A 184 5.06 -21.71 -5.56
C PRO A 184 4.17 -21.55 -6.79
N VAL A 185 4.16 -20.34 -7.35
CA VAL A 185 3.43 -20.04 -8.60
C VAL A 185 4.43 -20.04 -9.74
N LEU A 186 4.21 -20.92 -10.71
CA LEU A 186 4.96 -20.92 -11.97
C LEU A 186 4.26 -19.95 -12.92
N ILE A 187 4.88 -18.80 -13.15
CA ILE A 187 4.42 -17.84 -14.16
C ILE A 187 5.14 -18.17 -15.47
N LYS A 188 4.35 -18.54 -16.48
CA LYS A 188 4.84 -18.82 -17.84
C LYS A 188 5.04 -17.51 -18.60
#